data_e80714034a8dcbd4d74c4b13cf460410
#
_entry.id   e80714034a8dcbd4d74c4b13cf460410
#
_cell.length_a   1.000
_cell.length_b   1.000
_cell.length_c   1.000
_cell.angle_alpha   90.00
_cell.angle_beta   90.00
_cell.angle_gamma   90.00
#
_symmetry.space_group_name_H-M   'P 1'
#
loop_
_entity.id
_entity.type
_entity.pdbx_description
1 polymer ?
#
loop_
_entity_poly.entity_id
_entity_poly.type
_entity_poly.pdbx_seq_one_letter_code
_entity_poly.pdbx_strand_id
1 'polypeptide(L)'
;MHVDQGAVAAMQEKGSSLLPKGIVAVKGDFVRGDVVRILGPKGAELARGICRYNHQELDKLQGVHSDQIEQVLGYGYGAVAIHRDDMVLL
;
A
#
# COMPACT_ATOMS: atom_id res chain seq x y z
N MET A 1 -6.08 1.09 -5.14
CA MET A 1 -5.75 1.31 -3.72
C MET A 1 -5.63 2.81 -3.48
N HIS A 2 -6.36 3.34 -2.52
CA HIS A 2 -6.33 4.77 -2.19
C HIS A 2 -5.44 5.01 -0.99
N VAL A 3 -4.63 6.07 -1.05
CA VAL A 3 -3.69 6.42 0.02
C VAL A 3 -3.91 7.85 0.48
N ASP A 4 -3.48 8.17 1.70
CA ASP A 4 -3.60 9.50 2.26
C ASP A 4 -2.48 10.44 1.78
N GLN A 5 -2.59 11.73 2.10
CA GLN A 5 -1.63 12.73 1.66
C GLN A 5 -0.24 12.48 2.24
N GLY A 6 -0.14 11.94 3.46
CA GLY A 6 1.15 11.60 4.05
C GLY A 6 1.89 10.54 3.26
N ALA A 7 1.16 9.52 2.80
CA ALA A 7 1.75 8.48 1.95
C ALA A 7 2.17 9.05 0.58
N VAL A 8 1.35 9.92 -0.01
CA VAL A 8 1.69 10.60 -1.27
C VAL A 8 3.01 11.35 -1.13
N ALA A 9 3.13 12.16 -0.09
CA ALA A 9 4.34 12.94 0.15
C ALA A 9 5.56 12.03 0.35
N ALA A 10 5.42 10.96 1.12
CA ALA A 10 6.52 10.03 1.37
C ALA A 10 6.99 9.36 0.07
N MET A 11 6.07 8.94 -0.78
CA MET A 11 6.42 8.32 -2.05
C MET A 11 7.05 9.30 -3.03
N GLN A 12 6.44 10.47 -3.20
CA GLN A 12 6.87 11.44 -4.22
C GLN A 12 8.11 12.22 -3.82
N GLU A 13 8.23 12.60 -2.55
CA GLU A 13 9.32 13.46 -2.09
C GLU A 13 10.51 12.69 -1.55
N LYS A 14 10.27 11.52 -0.96
CA LYS A 14 11.34 10.74 -0.29
C LYS A 14 11.62 9.41 -0.98
N GLY A 15 10.87 9.05 -2.03
CA GLY A 15 11.03 7.75 -2.68
C GLY A 15 10.76 6.57 -1.76
N SER A 16 9.90 6.75 -0.75
CA SER A 16 9.61 5.73 0.24
C SER A 16 8.69 4.64 -0.31
N SER A 17 8.79 3.45 0.28
CA SER A 17 7.82 2.37 0.05
C SER A 17 6.45 2.78 0.60
N LEU A 18 5.39 2.14 0.08
CA LEU A 18 4.04 2.35 0.60
C LEU A 18 3.82 1.45 1.82
N LEU A 19 3.51 2.07 2.95
CA LEU A 19 3.20 1.36 4.20
C LEU A 19 1.69 1.22 4.38
N PRO A 20 1.22 0.14 5.03
CA PRO A 20 -0.22 -0.05 5.24
C PRO A 20 -0.91 1.10 5.96
N LYS A 21 -0.21 1.80 6.86
CA LYS A 21 -0.80 2.91 7.61
C LYS A 21 -1.28 4.06 6.72
N GLY A 22 -0.73 4.17 5.51
CA GLY A 22 -1.12 5.21 4.56
C GLY A 22 -2.28 4.81 3.66
N ILE A 23 -2.78 3.57 3.75
CA ILE A 23 -3.88 3.07 2.93
C ILE A 23 -5.20 3.43 3.58
N VAL A 24 -6.08 4.09 2.83
CA VAL A 24 -7.40 4.51 3.33
C VAL A 24 -8.55 3.76 2.68
N ALA A 25 -8.34 3.11 1.53
CA ALA A 25 -9.35 2.28 0.88
C ALA A 25 -8.69 1.27 -0.04
N VAL A 26 -9.24 0.06 -0.07
CA VAL A 26 -8.77 -1.03 -0.93
C VAL A 26 -9.94 -1.45 -1.81
N LYS A 27 -9.73 -1.46 -3.13
CA LYS A 27 -10.73 -1.86 -4.10
C LYS A 27 -10.14 -2.84 -5.11
N GLY A 28 -10.97 -3.75 -5.59
CA GLY A 28 -10.58 -4.75 -6.58
C GLY A 28 -10.17 -6.07 -5.95
N ASP A 29 -10.08 -7.08 -6.79
CA ASP A 29 -9.73 -8.44 -6.42
C ASP A 29 -8.33 -8.75 -6.93
N PHE A 30 -7.33 -8.48 -6.12
CA PHE A 30 -5.96 -8.76 -6.49
C PHE A 30 -5.32 -9.70 -5.48
N VAL A 31 -4.30 -10.41 -5.93
CA VAL A 31 -3.51 -11.31 -5.09
C VAL A 31 -2.10 -10.77 -4.92
N ARG A 32 -1.40 -11.31 -3.95
CA ARG A 32 0.01 -10.97 -3.71
C ARG A 32 0.81 -11.22 -4.98
N GLY A 33 1.60 -10.23 -5.39
CA GLY A 33 2.39 -10.28 -6.61
C GLY A 33 1.76 -9.59 -7.81
N ASP A 34 0.49 -9.19 -7.70
CA ASP A 34 -0.18 -8.45 -8.77
C ASP A 34 0.27 -6.99 -8.79
N VAL A 35 0.20 -6.39 -9.97
CA VAL A 35 0.39 -4.94 -10.12
C VAL A 35 -0.90 -4.23 -9.76
N VAL A 36 -0.83 -3.28 -8.85
CA VAL A 36 -1.99 -2.49 -8.43
C VAL A 36 -1.73 -1.01 -8.67
N ARG A 37 -2.83 -0.25 -8.83
CA ARG A 37 -2.80 1.20 -9.00
C ARG A 37 -2.89 1.86 -7.64
N ILE A 38 -2.13 2.95 -7.46
CA ILE A 38 -2.14 3.76 -6.24
C ILE A 38 -2.75 5.10 -6.58
N LEU A 39 -3.85 5.43 -5.92
CA LEU A 39 -4.60 6.66 -6.13
C LEU A 39 -4.48 7.55 -4.90
N GLY A 40 -4.28 8.84 -5.11
CA GLY A 40 -4.18 9.82 -4.03
C GLY A 40 -5.55 10.27 -3.53
N PRO A 41 -5.57 11.22 -2.57
CA PRO A 41 -6.82 11.71 -1.96
C PRO A 41 -7.80 12.32 -2.95
N LYS A 42 -7.31 12.81 -4.08
CA LYS A 42 -8.16 13.41 -5.13
C LYS A 42 -8.53 12.44 -6.23
N GLY A 43 -8.19 11.15 -6.07
CA GLY A 43 -8.51 10.13 -7.04
C GLY A 43 -7.57 10.02 -8.22
N ALA A 44 -6.53 10.84 -8.30
CA ALA A 44 -5.54 10.77 -9.37
C ALA A 44 -4.65 9.55 -9.20
N GLU A 45 -4.35 8.84 -10.27
CA GLU A 45 -3.39 7.73 -10.24
C GLU A 45 -1.98 8.30 -10.13
N LEU A 46 -1.28 7.93 -9.05
CA LEU A 46 0.04 8.48 -8.74
C LEU A 46 1.16 7.49 -8.98
N ALA A 47 0.86 6.21 -8.92
CA ALA A 47 1.86 5.16 -9.05
C ALA A 47 1.21 3.82 -9.36
N ARG A 48 2.03 2.87 -9.77
CA ARG A 48 1.67 1.45 -9.89
C ARG A 48 2.78 0.63 -9.29
N GLY A 49 2.43 -0.50 -8.69
CA GLY A 49 3.45 -1.35 -8.09
C GLY A 49 2.95 -2.74 -7.78
N ILE A 50 3.90 -3.61 -7.44
CA ILE A 50 3.63 -5.00 -7.11
C ILE A 50 3.28 -5.08 -5.63
N CYS A 51 2.05 -5.52 -5.31
CA CYS A 51 1.60 -5.62 -3.93
C CYS A 51 2.18 -6.85 -3.25
N ARG A 52 2.47 -6.72 -1.96
CA ARG A 52 3.02 -7.80 -1.13
C ARG A 52 1.98 -8.50 -0.28
N TYR A 53 0.74 -8.04 -0.36
CA TYR A 53 -0.42 -8.60 0.34
C TYR A 53 -1.59 -8.65 -0.63
N ASN A 54 -2.53 -9.58 -0.44
CA ASN A 54 -3.73 -9.61 -1.26
C ASN A 54 -4.74 -8.54 -0.79
N HIS A 55 -5.81 -8.36 -1.56
CA HIS A 55 -6.79 -7.31 -1.28
C HIS A 55 -7.50 -7.48 0.09
N GLN A 56 -7.75 -8.71 0.49
CA GLN A 56 -8.39 -8.98 1.78
C GLN A 56 -7.47 -8.64 2.95
N GLU A 57 -6.19 -8.97 2.82
CA GLU A 57 -5.18 -8.64 3.82
C GLU A 57 -5.00 -7.13 3.94
N LEU A 58 -4.88 -6.42 2.81
CA LEU A 58 -4.71 -4.97 2.83
C LEU A 58 -5.95 -4.25 3.33
N ASP A 59 -7.13 -4.80 3.09
CA ASP A 59 -8.36 -4.25 3.64
C ASP A 59 -8.33 -4.24 5.17
N LYS A 60 -7.81 -5.30 5.77
CA LYS A 60 -7.65 -5.39 7.23
C LYS A 60 -6.51 -4.51 7.74
N LEU A 61 -5.52 -4.23 6.90
CA LEU A 61 -4.32 -3.49 7.28
C LEU A 61 -4.43 -1.98 7.05
N GLN A 62 -5.57 -1.49 6.54
CA GLN A 62 -5.77 -0.06 6.33
C GLN A 62 -5.50 0.72 7.62
N GLY A 63 -4.59 1.70 7.54
CA GLY A 63 -4.26 2.54 8.68
C GLY A 63 -3.47 1.86 9.78
N VAL A 64 -3.07 0.62 9.59
CA VAL A 64 -2.37 -0.17 10.60
C VAL A 64 -0.86 0.08 10.54
N HIS A 65 -0.26 0.29 11.69
CA HIS A 65 1.20 0.41 11.81
C HIS A 65 1.89 -0.89 11.42
N SER A 66 3.05 -0.79 10.76
CA SER A 66 3.78 -1.97 10.27
C SER A 66 4.15 -2.96 11.37
N ASP A 67 4.39 -2.49 12.59
CA ASP A 67 4.72 -3.36 13.72
C ASP A 67 3.51 -4.13 14.26
N GLN A 68 2.30 -3.82 13.78
CA GLN A 68 1.06 -4.48 14.18
C GLN A 68 0.54 -5.48 13.15
N ILE A 69 1.22 -5.62 12.01
CA ILE A 69 0.72 -6.47 10.91
C ILE A 69 0.48 -7.91 11.37
N GLU A 70 1.45 -8.50 12.07
CA GLU A 70 1.32 -9.90 12.52
C GLU A 70 0.24 -10.06 13.56
N GLN A 71 -0.03 -9.04 14.38
CA GLN A 71 -1.12 -9.08 15.35
C GLN A 71 -2.48 -9.06 14.67
N VAL A 72 -2.60 -8.31 13.57
CA VAL A 72 -3.85 -8.20 12.82
C VAL A 72 -4.12 -9.44 11.97
N LEU A 73 -3.10 -9.94 11.27
CA LEU A 73 -3.26 -11.05 10.33
C LEU A 73 -2.95 -12.42 10.93
N GLY A 74 -2.10 -12.48 11.95
CA GLY A 74 -1.55 -13.73 12.48
C GLY A 74 -0.31 -14.22 11.73
N TYR A 75 0.12 -13.47 10.71
CA TYR A 75 1.32 -13.73 9.90
C TYR A 75 1.73 -12.43 9.21
N GLY A 76 2.86 -12.43 8.49
CA GLY A 76 3.30 -11.24 7.75
C GLY A 76 4.23 -11.60 6.60
N TYR A 77 4.28 -10.70 5.61
CA TYR A 77 5.20 -10.77 4.46
C TYR A 77 6.10 -9.54 4.42
N GLY A 78 6.40 -8.98 5.59
CA GLY A 78 7.20 -7.78 5.71
C GLY A 78 6.37 -6.55 6.03
N ALA A 79 7.05 -5.44 6.20
CA ALA A 79 6.47 -4.21 6.75
C ALA A 79 5.78 -3.33 5.70
N VAL A 80 5.98 -3.59 4.40
CA VAL A 80 5.50 -2.70 3.34
C VAL A 80 4.36 -3.33 2.54
N ALA A 81 3.44 -2.52 2.08
CA ALA A 81 2.39 -2.94 1.14
C ALA A 81 2.96 -3.06 -0.27
N ILE A 82 3.75 -2.06 -0.70
CA ILE A 82 4.45 -2.06 -1.98
C ILE A 82 5.85 -1.51 -1.72
N HIS A 83 6.87 -2.28 -2.08
CA HIS A 83 8.25 -1.85 -1.92
C HIS A 83 8.60 -0.81 -2.99
N ARG A 84 9.40 0.19 -2.62
CA ARG A 84 9.79 1.26 -3.55
C ARG A 84 10.44 0.76 -4.84
N ASP A 85 11.19 -0.34 -4.75
CA ASP A 85 11.87 -0.93 -5.91
C ASP A 85 10.90 -1.63 -6.86
N ASP A 86 9.68 -1.92 -6.39
CA ASP A 86 8.63 -2.57 -7.17
C ASP A 86 7.52 -1.59 -7.56
N MET A 87 7.82 -0.29 -7.53
CA MET A 87 6.83 0.76 -7.75
C MET A 87 7.34 1.76 -8.76
N VAL A 88 6.45 2.18 -9.68
CA VAL A 88 6.72 3.22 -10.67
C VAL A 88 5.83 4.40 -10.35
N LEU A 89 6.44 5.57 -10.15
CA LEU A 89 5.71 6.83 -10.00
C LEU A 89 5.30 7.35 -11.38
N LEU A 90 4.08 7.86 -11.46
CA LEU A 90 3.53 8.39 -12.72
C LEU A 90 3.63 9.91 -12.78
#